data_e8241873de29fcc1dd8ba714a8c5b1ab
#
_entry.id   e8241873de29fcc1dd8ba714a8c5b1ab
#
_cell.length_a   1.000
_cell.length_b   1.000
_cell.length_c   1.000
_cell.angle_alpha   90.00
_cell.angle_beta   90.00
_cell.angle_gamma   90.00
#
_symmetry.space_group_name_H-M   'P 1'
#
loop_
_entity.id
_entity.type
_entity.pdbx_description
1 polymer ?
#
loop_
_entity_poly.entity_id
_entity_poly.type
_entity_poly.pdbx_seq_one_letter_code
_entity_poly.pdbx_strand_id
1 'polypeptide(L)'
;LCLLKLLGFTAQQLSDLAKGEPVKPHDYEINSASREAHDLAVTAHNRNLDDRQYRLNAASVQLTADLRKVWGDDALQLRLIADGQYLKVMVVDDIGVEVELDQRSEGFRWLVSFFVVFRAQAHDSLAGAILLLDEPGMSLHALKQQEFRKTVSQLGEDNQIIYTTHSPFMVGSDELDLVRIVEMTDRASGTQVHTRLQVDDPKSIFPLQAALGYELAQSMFSQKKNVVCEGVTDMFYLNAANEGAIDAGAPYLKGTPAIIPAGAA
;
A
#
# COMPACT_ATOMS: atom_id res chain seq x y z
N LEU A 1 2.68 6.15 16.80
CA LEU A 1 2.89 7.58 16.59
C LEU A 1 2.21 8.10 15.33
N CYS A 2 2.38 7.42 14.18
CA CYS A 2 1.76 7.79 12.90
C CYS A 2 0.23 7.80 12.96
N LEU A 3 -0.38 6.79 13.59
CA LEU A 3 -1.82 6.72 13.75
C LEU A 3 -2.36 7.88 14.61
N LEU A 4 -1.62 8.30 15.65
CA LEU A 4 -1.97 9.46 16.46
C LEU A 4 -1.95 10.76 15.66
N LYS A 5 -0.97 10.94 14.77
CA LYS A 5 -0.92 12.10 13.86
C LYS A 5 -2.15 12.13 12.94
N LEU A 6 -2.53 10.99 12.38
CA LEU A 6 -3.70 10.83 11.52
C LEU A 6 -5.00 11.22 12.24
N LEU A 7 -5.10 10.86 13.53
CA LEU A 7 -6.23 11.17 14.38
C LEU A 7 -6.22 12.61 14.92
N GLY A 8 -5.12 13.34 14.73
CA GLY A 8 -4.94 14.67 15.29
C GLY A 8 -4.85 14.69 16.82
N PHE A 9 -4.42 13.57 17.44
CA PHE A 9 -4.20 13.48 18.88
C PHE A 9 -2.73 13.53 19.24
N THR A 10 -2.43 14.17 20.35
CA THR A 10 -1.15 14.00 21.06
C THR A 10 -1.20 12.75 21.92
N ALA A 11 -0.04 12.15 22.22
CA ALA A 11 0.05 11.02 23.14
C ALA A 11 -0.51 11.37 24.54
N GLN A 12 -0.33 12.62 24.98
CA GLN A 12 -0.85 13.12 26.25
C GLN A 12 -2.40 13.14 26.25
N GLN A 13 -3.01 13.66 25.20
CA GLN A 13 -4.49 13.68 25.08
C GLN A 13 -5.07 12.26 25.12
N LEU A 14 -4.42 11.30 24.44
CA LEU A 14 -4.88 9.91 24.50
C LEU A 14 -4.73 9.30 25.89
N SER A 15 -3.64 9.61 26.59
CA SER A 15 -3.41 9.20 27.98
C SER A 15 -4.43 9.82 28.94
N ASP A 16 -4.76 11.08 28.75
CA ASP A 16 -5.75 11.77 29.61
C ASP A 16 -7.16 11.20 29.40
N LEU A 17 -7.52 10.86 28.17
CA LEU A 17 -8.77 10.17 27.83
C LEU A 17 -8.88 8.75 28.41
N ALA A 18 -7.72 8.12 28.72
CA ALA A 18 -7.67 6.80 29.32
C ALA A 18 -7.86 6.80 30.87
N LYS A 19 -7.84 7.96 31.50
CA LYS A 19 -7.94 8.08 32.97
C LYS A 19 -9.31 7.73 33.55
N GLY A 20 -10.31 7.46 32.70
CA GLY A 20 -11.66 7.11 33.13
C GLY A 20 -12.50 8.33 33.58
N GLU A 21 -13.66 8.06 34.11
CA GLU A 21 -14.56 9.09 34.61
C GLU A 21 -13.98 9.83 35.81
N PRO A 22 -14.28 11.14 35.98
CA PRO A 22 -13.93 11.87 37.18
C PRO A 22 -14.46 11.20 38.44
N VAL A 23 -13.59 11.05 39.43
CA VAL A 23 -13.94 10.41 40.70
C VAL A 23 -14.96 11.28 41.44
N LYS A 24 -16.05 10.68 41.94
CA LYS A 24 -17.06 11.37 42.76
C LYS A 24 -16.39 11.87 44.06
N PRO A 25 -16.71 13.12 44.51
CA PRO A 25 -16.25 13.62 45.80
C PRO A 25 -16.74 12.70 46.94
N HIS A 26 -15.94 12.55 47.98
CA HIS A 26 -16.34 11.82 49.20
C HIS A 26 -17.56 12.50 49.84
N ASP A 27 -18.48 11.71 50.43
CA ASP A 27 -19.74 12.21 50.97
C ASP A 27 -19.57 13.33 52.02
N TYR A 28 -18.47 13.37 52.79
CA TYR A 28 -18.18 14.43 53.75
C TYR A 28 -17.59 15.71 53.13
N GLU A 29 -17.23 15.69 51.84
CA GLU A 29 -16.72 16.86 51.09
C GLU A 29 -17.78 17.47 50.18
N ILE A 30 -19.00 16.90 50.14
CA ILE A 30 -20.05 17.33 49.22
C ILE A 30 -20.64 18.66 49.66
N ASN A 31 -20.29 19.71 48.95
CA ASN A 31 -20.97 21.00 48.97
C ASN A 31 -21.45 21.38 47.56
N SER A 32 -22.17 22.47 47.41
CA SER A 32 -22.68 22.91 46.11
C SER A 32 -21.56 23.16 45.09
N ALA A 33 -20.45 23.73 45.50
CA ALA A 33 -19.32 24.01 44.63
C ALA A 33 -18.59 22.74 44.18
N SER A 34 -18.43 21.73 45.07
CA SER A 34 -17.80 20.45 44.71
C SER A 34 -18.67 19.62 43.75
N ARG A 35 -20.01 19.72 43.88
CA ARG A 35 -20.94 19.09 42.92
C ARG A 35 -20.88 19.74 41.54
N GLU A 36 -20.96 21.09 41.48
CA GLU A 36 -20.82 21.80 40.20
C GLU A 36 -19.49 21.53 39.51
N ALA A 37 -18.39 21.50 40.26
CA ALA A 37 -17.06 21.16 39.70
C ALA A 37 -17.00 19.72 39.16
N HIS A 38 -17.62 18.79 39.85
CA HIS A 38 -17.71 17.39 39.39
C HIS A 38 -18.55 17.27 38.13
N ASP A 39 -19.74 17.89 38.08
CA ASP A 39 -20.64 17.88 36.93
C ASP A 39 -20.00 18.52 35.69
N LEU A 40 -19.23 19.60 35.87
CA LEU A 40 -18.44 20.21 34.81
C LEU A 40 -17.35 19.27 34.32
N ALA A 41 -16.65 18.59 35.22
CA ALA A 41 -15.59 17.63 34.86
C ALA A 41 -16.17 16.43 34.10
N VAL A 42 -17.30 15.89 34.53
CA VAL A 42 -18.00 14.80 33.82
C VAL A 42 -18.44 15.25 32.43
N THR A 43 -19.02 16.45 32.33
CA THR A 43 -19.44 17.01 31.03
C THR A 43 -18.26 17.18 30.09
N ALA A 44 -17.12 17.70 30.59
CA ALA A 44 -15.89 17.84 29.79
C ALA A 44 -15.34 16.48 29.38
N HIS A 45 -15.34 15.49 30.27
CA HIS A 45 -14.91 14.12 29.97
C HIS A 45 -15.76 13.51 28.85
N ASN A 46 -17.08 13.59 28.94
CA ASN A 46 -17.99 13.05 27.93
C ASN A 46 -17.78 13.72 26.56
N ARG A 47 -17.62 15.06 26.52
CA ARG A 47 -17.29 15.75 25.26
C ARG A 47 -15.99 15.27 24.64
N ASN A 48 -14.97 15.01 25.45
CA ASN A 48 -13.70 14.48 24.98
C ASN A 48 -13.84 13.05 24.42
N LEU A 49 -14.69 12.22 25.03
CA LEU A 49 -15.01 10.88 24.53
C LEU A 49 -15.73 10.95 23.17
N ASP A 50 -16.72 11.84 23.04
CA ASP A 50 -17.43 12.05 21.79
C ASP A 50 -16.51 12.57 20.67
N ASP A 51 -15.65 13.56 20.95
CA ASP A 51 -14.67 14.08 19.99
C ASP A 51 -13.68 12.97 19.55
N ARG A 52 -13.21 12.16 20.52
CA ARG A 52 -12.38 10.99 20.21
C ARG A 52 -13.08 10.03 19.25
N GLN A 53 -14.32 9.67 19.55
CA GLN A 53 -15.09 8.74 18.72
C GLN A 53 -15.33 9.30 17.32
N TYR A 54 -15.63 10.59 17.22
CA TYR A 54 -15.83 11.28 15.95
C TYR A 54 -14.57 11.23 15.07
N ARG A 55 -13.40 11.56 15.65
CA ARG A 55 -12.10 11.50 14.93
C ARG A 55 -11.73 10.09 14.52
N LEU A 56 -11.96 9.09 15.37
CA LEU A 56 -11.73 7.68 15.04
C LEU A 56 -12.59 7.24 13.85
N ASN A 57 -13.87 7.63 13.83
CA ASN A 57 -14.77 7.31 12.74
C ASN A 57 -14.32 7.99 11.43
N ALA A 58 -13.95 9.26 11.47
CA ALA A 58 -13.47 10.00 10.29
C ALA A 58 -12.20 9.35 9.70
N ALA A 59 -11.23 9.01 10.55
CA ALA A 59 -10.01 8.32 10.12
C ALA A 59 -10.29 6.91 9.59
N SER A 60 -11.23 6.17 10.17
CA SER A 60 -11.65 4.85 9.69
C SER A 60 -12.20 4.91 8.27
N VAL A 61 -13.04 5.91 7.96
CA VAL A 61 -13.60 6.13 6.61
C VAL A 61 -12.48 6.43 5.62
N GLN A 62 -11.56 7.33 5.98
CA GLN A 62 -10.47 7.71 5.10
C GLN A 62 -9.51 6.56 4.81
N LEU A 63 -9.05 5.85 5.84
CA LEU A 63 -8.17 4.69 5.70
C LEU A 63 -8.84 3.56 4.89
N THR A 64 -10.14 3.34 5.10
CA THR A 64 -10.91 2.36 4.32
C THR A 64 -10.92 2.72 2.85
N ALA A 65 -11.19 3.99 2.51
CA ALA A 65 -11.21 4.45 1.12
C ALA A 65 -9.85 4.27 0.43
N ASP A 66 -8.77 4.59 1.14
CA ASP A 66 -7.41 4.45 0.60
C ASP A 66 -7.04 2.97 0.42
N LEU A 67 -7.36 2.12 1.38
CA LEU A 67 -7.05 0.70 1.31
C LEU A 67 -7.82 -0.02 0.20
N ARG A 68 -9.09 0.30 0.00
CA ARG A 68 -9.92 -0.28 -1.07
C ARG A 68 -9.35 -0.06 -2.46
N LYS A 69 -8.82 1.14 -2.72
CA LYS A 69 -8.19 1.48 -4.00
C LYS A 69 -7.03 0.55 -4.35
N VAL A 70 -6.33 0.06 -3.35
CA VAL A 70 -5.10 -0.72 -3.51
C VAL A 70 -5.32 -2.21 -3.36
N TRP A 71 -6.17 -2.60 -2.41
CA TRP A 71 -6.44 -4.00 -2.17
C TRP A 71 -7.40 -4.61 -3.21
N GLY A 72 -8.20 -3.74 -3.88
CA GLY A 72 -9.17 -4.19 -4.87
C GLY A 72 -10.35 -4.97 -4.27
N ASP A 73 -10.62 -4.79 -2.99
CA ASP A 73 -11.74 -5.42 -2.28
C ASP A 73 -12.64 -4.31 -1.70
N ASP A 74 -13.74 -4.07 -2.39
CA ASP A 74 -14.70 -3.02 -2.02
C ASP A 74 -15.48 -3.34 -0.75
N ALA A 75 -15.55 -4.60 -0.34
CA ALA A 75 -16.24 -5.03 0.87
C ALA A 75 -15.42 -4.76 2.12
N LEU A 76 -14.08 -4.72 1.99
CA LEU A 76 -13.19 -4.51 3.12
C LEU A 76 -13.40 -3.15 3.79
N GLN A 77 -13.51 -3.14 5.11
CA GLN A 77 -13.64 -1.94 5.91
C GLN A 77 -12.67 -1.96 7.10
N LEU A 78 -11.99 -0.84 7.33
CA LEU A 78 -11.20 -0.62 8.54
C LEU A 78 -12.00 0.16 9.56
N ARG A 79 -11.91 -0.24 10.81
CA ARG A 79 -12.55 0.42 11.93
C ARG A 79 -11.56 0.65 13.07
N LEU A 80 -11.35 1.90 13.42
CA LEU A 80 -10.53 2.29 14.55
C LEU A 80 -11.38 2.38 15.81
N ILE A 81 -11.01 1.67 16.85
CA ILE A 81 -11.73 1.59 18.11
C ILE A 81 -10.79 1.96 19.25
N ALA A 82 -11.24 2.83 20.14
CA ALA A 82 -10.58 3.06 21.40
C ALA A 82 -11.19 2.17 22.48
N ASP A 83 -10.37 1.33 23.09
CA ASP A 83 -10.72 0.44 24.18
C ASP A 83 -9.90 0.81 25.41
N GLY A 84 -10.44 1.67 26.27
CA GLY A 84 -9.72 2.27 27.37
C GLY A 84 -8.49 3.05 26.88
N GLN A 85 -7.30 2.59 27.27
CA GLN A 85 -6.00 3.16 26.87
C GLN A 85 -5.45 2.58 25.56
N TYR A 86 -6.12 1.59 24.97
CA TYR A 86 -5.66 0.93 23.77
C TYR A 86 -6.41 1.45 22.54
N LEU A 87 -5.69 1.55 21.43
CA LEU A 87 -6.24 1.84 20.12
C LEU A 87 -6.15 0.56 19.29
N LYS A 88 -7.30 0.03 18.90
CA LYS A 88 -7.42 -1.18 18.09
C LYS A 88 -7.80 -0.84 16.66
N VAL A 89 -7.23 -1.56 15.72
CA VAL A 89 -7.61 -1.52 14.30
C VAL A 89 -8.35 -2.82 14.00
N MET A 90 -9.63 -2.70 13.72
CA MET A 90 -10.48 -3.82 13.32
C MET A 90 -10.62 -3.84 11.80
N VAL A 91 -10.64 -5.02 11.25
CA VAL A 91 -10.94 -5.29 9.84
C VAL A 91 -12.30 -5.95 9.79
N VAL A 92 -13.23 -5.32 9.11
CA VAL A 92 -14.59 -5.84 8.92
C VAL A 92 -14.67 -6.41 7.52
N ASP A 93 -15.14 -7.64 7.37
CA ASP A 93 -15.35 -8.30 6.08
C ASP A 93 -16.74 -8.01 5.49
N ASP A 94 -17.05 -8.60 4.35
CA ASP A 94 -18.31 -8.45 3.60
C ASP A 94 -19.53 -9.00 4.35
N ILE A 95 -19.34 -9.93 5.29
CA ILE A 95 -20.42 -10.49 6.12
C ILE A 95 -20.52 -9.80 7.49
N GLY A 96 -19.69 -8.78 7.76
CA GLY A 96 -19.72 -7.99 8.98
C GLY A 96 -18.95 -8.60 10.16
N VAL A 97 -18.10 -9.61 9.93
CA VAL A 97 -17.24 -10.16 10.97
C VAL A 97 -16.07 -9.21 11.21
N GLU A 98 -15.88 -8.83 12.47
CA GLU A 98 -14.78 -7.98 12.90
C GLU A 98 -13.62 -8.82 13.45
N VAL A 99 -12.42 -8.64 12.88
CA VAL A 99 -11.19 -9.30 13.33
C VAL A 99 -10.12 -8.24 13.58
N GLU A 100 -9.38 -8.35 14.67
CA GLU A 100 -8.25 -7.45 14.94
C GLU A 100 -7.20 -7.57 13.81
N LEU A 101 -6.60 -6.44 13.44
CA LEU A 101 -5.57 -6.39 12.41
C LEU A 101 -4.42 -7.37 12.68
N ASP A 102 -4.06 -7.56 13.96
CA ASP A 102 -2.98 -8.45 14.39
C ASP A 102 -3.25 -9.93 14.06
N GLN A 103 -4.51 -10.30 13.88
CA GLN A 103 -4.94 -11.65 13.53
C GLN A 103 -5.01 -11.86 12.00
N ARG A 104 -4.75 -10.84 11.19
CA ARG A 104 -4.71 -10.93 9.73
C ARG A 104 -3.33 -11.39 9.24
N SER A 105 -3.26 -11.76 7.97
CA SER A 105 -1.99 -12.16 7.34
C SER A 105 -0.93 -11.06 7.44
N GLU A 106 0.33 -11.45 7.48
CA GLU A 106 1.46 -10.54 7.58
C GLU A 106 1.48 -9.51 6.44
N GLY A 107 1.22 -9.94 5.22
CA GLY A 107 1.14 -9.05 4.06
C GLY A 107 0.03 -8.01 4.19
N PHE A 108 -1.14 -8.39 4.69
CA PHE A 108 -2.23 -7.45 4.92
C PHE A 108 -1.87 -6.43 6.02
N ARG A 109 -1.30 -6.89 7.13
CA ARG A 109 -0.82 -6.00 8.21
C ARG A 109 0.22 -5.01 7.72
N TRP A 110 1.16 -5.49 6.90
CA TRP A 110 2.18 -4.66 6.28
C TRP A 110 1.55 -3.55 5.42
N LEU A 111 0.60 -3.91 4.55
CA LEU A 111 -0.08 -2.96 3.67
C LEU A 111 -0.83 -1.87 4.44
N VAL A 112 -1.63 -2.25 5.44
CA VAL A 112 -2.34 -1.28 6.30
C VAL A 112 -1.35 -0.36 7.01
N SER A 113 -0.24 -0.91 7.52
CA SER A 113 0.81 -0.13 8.17
C SER A 113 1.47 0.86 7.22
N PHE A 114 1.75 0.45 5.98
CA PHE A 114 2.27 1.31 4.94
C PHE A 114 1.35 2.51 4.71
N PHE A 115 0.04 2.28 4.52
CA PHE A 115 -0.92 3.36 4.31
C PHE A 115 -1.04 4.31 5.50
N VAL A 116 -1.06 3.77 6.72
CA VAL A 116 -1.09 4.59 7.95
C VAL A 116 0.13 5.49 8.03
N VAL A 117 1.33 4.95 7.76
CA VAL A 117 2.57 5.74 7.79
C VAL A 117 2.58 6.78 6.68
N PHE A 118 2.25 6.38 5.47
CA PHE A 118 2.23 7.25 4.31
C PHE A 118 1.27 8.42 4.50
N ARG A 119 0.02 8.16 4.89
CA ARG A 119 -0.97 9.19 5.19
C ARG A 119 -0.55 10.10 6.33
N ALA A 120 0.03 9.57 7.40
CA ALA A 120 0.47 10.37 8.54
C ALA A 120 1.62 11.32 8.20
N GLN A 121 2.41 11.02 7.17
CA GLN A 121 3.54 11.86 6.73
C GLN A 121 3.15 12.86 5.65
N ALA A 122 2.11 12.56 4.88
CA ALA A 122 1.71 13.35 3.72
C ALA A 122 1.06 14.71 4.07
N HIS A 123 0.88 15.05 5.35
CA HIS A 123 0.14 16.23 5.81
C HIS A 123 -1.17 16.42 5.01
N ASP A 124 -1.40 17.55 4.39
CA ASP A 124 -2.64 17.78 3.62
C ASP A 124 -2.54 17.40 2.13
N SER A 125 -1.37 17.03 1.64
CA SER A 125 -1.11 16.72 0.24
C SER A 125 -0.19 15.51 0.12
N LEU A 126 -0.60 14.51 -0.69
CA LEU A 126 0.22 13.37 -1.06
C LEU A 126 1.14 13.68 -2.26
N ALA A 127 1.18 14.92 -2.73
CA ALA A 127 1.96 15.33 -3.88
C ALA A 127 3.31 15.95 -3.48
N GLY A 128 4.33 15.74 -4.31
CA GLY A 128 5.67 16.32 -4.15
C GLY A 128 6.55 15.67 -3.10
N ALA A 129 6.20 14.46 -2.64
CA ALA A 129 7.02 13.70 -1.70
C ALA A 129 8.11 12.90 -2.41
N ILE A 130 9.22 12.63 -1.71
CA ILE A 130 10.22 11.65 -2.11
C ILE A 130 10.07 10.44 -1.18
N LEU A 131 9.66 9.31 -1.74
CA LEU A 131 9.47 8.06 -1.00
C LEU A 131 10.64 7.12 -1.28
N LEU A 132 11.26 6.66 -0.21
CA LEU A 132 12.31 5.63 -0.26
C LEU A 132 11.76 4.38 0.43
N LEU A 133 11.60 3.31 -0.34
CA LEU A 133 11.01 2.06 0.13
C LEU A 133 12.02 0.93 -0.02
N ASP A 134 12.30 0.24 1.08
CA ASP A 134 13.21 -0.91 1.07
C ASP A 134 12.39 -2.19 1.11
N GLU A 135 12.54 -3.04 0.07
CA GLU A 135 11.81 -4.30 -0.14
C GLU A 135 10.28 -4.20 0.11
N PRO A 136 9.59 -3.21 -0.48
CA PRO A 136 8.17 -3.04 -0.22
C PRO A 136 7.37 -4.24 -0.72
N GLY A 137 6.42 -4.69 0.09
CA GLY A 137 5.52 -5.77 -0.28
C GLY A 137 6.13 -7.17 -0.25
N MET A 138 7.32 -7.38 0.31
CA MET A 138 7.96 -8.71 0.38
C MET A 138 7.09 -9.75 1.08
N SER A 139 6.27 -9.37 2.05
CA SER A 139 5.31 -10.25 2.73
C SER A 139 3.99 -10.45 1.98
N LEU A 140 3.79 -9.79 0.84
CA LEU A 140 2.65 -10.01 -0.04
C LEU A 140 2.90 -11.22 -0.96
N HIS A 141 1.85 -11.96 -1.28
CA HIS A 141 1.96 -12.98 -2.33
C HIS A 141 2.01 -12.34 -3.73
N ALA A 142 2.50 -13.07 -4.72
CA ALA A 142 2.85 -12.62 -6.07
C ALA A 142 1.83 -11.67 -6.73
N LEU A 143 0.55 -12.06 -6.80
CA LEU A 143 -0.48 -11.24 -7.42
C LEU A 143 -0.71 -9.91 -6.68
N LYS A 144 -0.64 -9.94 -5.34
CA LYS A 144 -0.78 -8.71 -4.55
C LYS A 144 0.44 -7.80 -4.63
N GLN A 145 1.63 -8.34 -4.89
CA GLN A 145 2.80 -7.53 -5.22
C GLN A 145 2.61 -6.78 -6.54
N GLN A 146 2.07 -7.43 -7.56
CA GLN A 146 1.75 -6.77 -8.84
C GLN A 146 0.71 -5.66 -8.68
N GLU A 147 -0.34 -5.89 -7.90
CA GLU A 147 -1.33 -4.85 -7.59
C GLU A 147 -0.70 -3.68 -6.82
N PHE A 148 0.15 -3.98 -5.85
CA PHE A 148 0.88 -2.98 -5.08
C PHE A 148 1.84 -2.17 -5.96
N ARG A 149 2.56 -2.82 -6.90
CA ARG A 149 3.40 -2.12 -7.88
C ARG A 149 2.60 -1.08 -8.67
N LYS A 150 1.43 -1.46 -9.20
CA LYS A 150 0.55 -0.52 -9.92
C LYS A 150 0.17 0.69 -9.07
N THR A 151 -0.08 0.47 -7.79
CA THR A 151 -0.35 1.56 -6.85
C THR A 151 0.87 2.46 -6.65
N VAL A 152 2.06 1.87 -6.52
CA VAL A 152 3.31 2.63 -6.43
C VAL A 152 3.52 3.47 -7.69
N SER A 153 3.27 2.91 -8.89
CA SER A 153 3.35 3.66 -10.15
C SER A 153 2.35 4.83 -10.19
N GLN A 154 1.10 4.62 -9.77
CA GLN A 154 0.11 5.70 -9.67
C GLN A 154 0.51 6.80 -8.66
N LEU A 155 1.06 6.42 -7.51
CA LEU A 155 1.59 7.39 -6.55
C LEU A 155 2.80 8.15 -7.12
N GLY A 156 3.51 7.56 -8.06
CA GLY A 156 4.65 8.14 -8.76
C GLY A 156 4.28 9.29 -9.72
N GLU A 157 3.00 9.42 -10.10
CA GLU A 157 2.53 10.52 -10.95
C GLU A 157 2.72 11.89 -10.27
N ASP A 158 2.50 11.93 -8.94
CA ASP A 158 2.62 13.16 -8.14
C ASP A 158 3.85 13.17 -7.21
N ASN A 159 4.63 12.07 -7.16
CA ASN A 159 5.71 11.88 -6.21
C ASN A 159 6.93 11.26 -6.89
N GLN A 160 8.10 11.42 -6.26
CA GLN A 160 9.29 10.66 -6.65
C GLN A 160 9.39 9.41 -5.76
N ILE A 161 9.36 8.21 -6.37
CA ILE A 161 9.43 6.95 -5.63
C ILE A 161 10.66 6.16 -6.07
N ILE A 162 11.46 5.75 -5.10
CA ILE A 162 12.59 4.86 -5.30
C ILE A 162 12.40 3.67 -4.37
N TYR A 163 12.40 2.47 -4.91
CA TYR A 163 12.32 1.26 -4.09
C TYR A 163 13.32 0.20 -4.51
N THR A 164 13.75 -0.61 -3.54
CA THR A 164 14.56 -1.80 -3.77
C THR A 164 13.66 -3.04 -3.82
N THR A 165 14.03 -4.03 -4.60
CA THR A 165 13.31 -5.31 -4.60
C THR A 165 14.16 -6.45 -5.14
N HIS A 166 13.97 -7.65 -4.58
CA HIS A 166 14.40 -8.92 -5.13
C HIS A 166 13.24 -9.71 -5.76
N SER A 167 12.01 -9.15 -5.70
CA SER A 167 10.84 -9.83 -6.24
C SER A 167 10.63 -9.51 -7.73
N PRO A 168 10.50 -10.53 -8.58
CA PRO A 168 10.16 -10.33 -9.99
C PRO A 168 8.78 -9.68 -10.19
N PHE A 169 7.86 -9.83 -9.23
CA PHE A 169 6.50 -9.29 -9.30
C PHE A 169 6.42 -7.79 -9.00
N MET A 170 7.49 -7.23 -8.45
CA MET A 170 7.66 -5.80 -8.23
C MET A 170 8.40 -5.11 -9.38
N VAL A 171 8.80 -5.83 -10.43
CA VAL A 171 9.41 -5.30 -11.64
C VAL A 171 8.40 -5.37 -12.79
N GLY A 172 8.14 -4.24 -13.45
CA GLY A 172 7.26 -4.17 -14.61
C GLY A 172 8.03 -4.30 -15.92
N SER A 173 7.52 -5.06 -16.85
CA SER A 173 8.07 -5.14 -18.21
C SER A 173 7.87 -3.84 -19.01
N ASP A 174 6.87 -3.08 -18.63
CA ASP A 174 6.50 -1.77 -19.18
C ASP A 174 7.32 -0.59 -18.60
N GLU A 175 8.11 -0.84 -17.54
CA GLU A 175 8.88 0.18 -16.80
C GLU A 175 10.38 -0.18 -16.73
N LEU A 176 10.91 -0.93 -17.71
CA LEU A 176 12.30 -1.42 -17.72
C LEU A 176 13.34 -0.29 -17.76
N ASP A 177 13.01 0.85 -18.34
CA ASP A 177 13.85 2.04 -18.38
C ASP A 177 14.04 2.68 -16.99
N LEU A 178 13.12 2.43 -16.07
CA LEU A 178 13.21 2.87 -14.68
C LEU A 178 14.05 1.94 -13.80
N VAL A 179 14.31 0.71 -14.26
CA VAL A 179 15.06 -0.29 -13.49
C VAL A 179 16.53 0.07 -13.39
N ARG A 180 17.10 -0.10 -12.22
CA ARG A 180 18.54 0.02 -11.94
C ARG A 180 19.00 -1.26 -11.26
N ILE A 181 20.05 -1.88 -11.81
CA ILE A 181 20.63 -3.08 -11.24
C ILE A 181 21.75 -2.67 -10.29
N VAL A 182 21.65 -3.18 -9.06
CA VAL A 182 22.63 -2.92 -8.00
C VAL A 182 23.39 -4.20 -7.72
N GLU A 183 24.71 -4.16 -7.92
CA GLU A 183 25.57 -5.32 -7.69
C GLU A 183 26.84 -4.96 -6.92
N MET A 184 27.41 -5.95 -6.27
CA MET A 184 28.72 -5.86 -5.62
C MET A 184 29.58 -7.00 -6.17
N THR A 185 30.35 -6.71 -7.21
CA THR A 185 31.24 -7.67 -7.87
C THR A 185 32.40 -8.09 -6.97
N ASP A 186 32.99 -7.14 -6.26
CA ASP A 186 34.00 -7.37 -5.25
C ASP A 186 33.95 -6.33 -4.14
N ARG A 187 34.55 -6.64 -2.99
CA ARG A 187 34.53 -5.73 -1.81
C ARG A 187 35.42 -4.49 -1.99
N ALA A 188 36.40 -4.54 -2.87
CA ALA A 188 37.29 -3.39 -3.09
C ALA A 188 36.65 -2.34 -3.95
N SER A 189 35.88 -2.74 -4.96
CA SER A 189 35.12 -1.88 -5.86
C SER A 189 33.82 -1.34 -5.21
N GLY A 190 33.35 -2.03 -4.16
CA GLY A 190 32.11 -1.70 -3.49
C GLY A 190 30.86 -1.98 -4.35
N THR A 191 29.73 -1.40 -3.94
CA THR A 191 28.46 -1.54 -4.63
C THR A 191 28.38 -0.59 -5.83
N GLN A 192 27.97 -1.10 -6.98
CA GLN A 192 27.80 -0.35 -8.22
C GLN A 192 26.34 -0.37 -8.66
N VAL A 193 25.90 0.70 -9.30
CA VAL A 193 24.53 0.85 -9.83
C VAL A 193 24.61 0.96 -11.36
N HIS A 194 23.95 0.07 -12.06
CA HIS A 194 23.93 0.00 -13.51
C HIS A 194 22.58 0.45 -14.07
N THR A 195 22.63 1.35 -15.05
CA THR A 195 21.44 1.78 -15.82
C THR A 195 21.18 0.87 -17.02
N ARG A 196 22.16 0.09 -17.41
CA ARG A 196 22.04 -0.89 -18.49
C ARG A 196 21.69 -2.24 -17.90
N LEU A 197 20.82 -2.98 -18.57
CA LEU A 197 20.38 -4.33 -18.14
C LEU A 197 21.42 -5.42 -18.43
N GLN A 198 22.60 -5.06 -18.92
CA GLN A 198 23.72 -5.97 -19.11
C GLN A 198 24.62 -5.92 -17.88
N VAL A 199 24.58 -6.96 -17.08
CA VAL A 199 25.43 -7.20 -15.92
C VAL A 199 26.01 -8.60 -15.99
N ASP A 200 27.20 -8.76 -15.44
CA ASP A 200 27.92 -10.04 -15.46
C ASP A 200 27.43 -11.01 -14.35
N ASP A 201 26.79 -10.51 -13.30
CA ASP A 201 26.27 -11.35 -12.23
C ASP A 201 24.84 -11.86 -12.51
N PRO A 202 24.67 -13.19 -12.74
CA PRO A 202 23.37 -13.78 -13.00
C PRO A 202 22.36 -13.59 -11.86
N LYS A 203 22.82 -13.44 -10.60
CA LYS A 203 21.93 -13.26 -9.44
C LYS A 203 21.26 -11.90 -9.45
N SER A 204 21.99 -10.88 -9.87
CA SER A 204 21.49 -9.49 -9.92
C SER A 204 20.47 -9.29 -11.05
N ILE A 205 20.56 -10.05 -12.15
CA ILE A 205 19.62 -9.96 -13.27
C ILE A 205 18.44 -10.95 -13.15
N PHE A 206 18.54 -11.95 -12.29
CA PHE A 206 17.52 -12.99 -12.15
C PHE A 206 16.10 -12.45 -11.89
N PRO A 207 15.85 -11.49 -10.98
CA PRO A 207 14.51 -10.96 -10.76
C PRO A 207 13.89 -10.37 -12.03
N LEU A 208 14.69 -9.70 -12.85
CA LEU A 208 14.24 -9.13 -14.12
C LEU A 208 13.91 -10.23 -15.15
N GLN A 209 14.77 -11.21 -15.30
CA GLN A 209 14.53 -12.35 -16.20
C GLN A 209 13.30 -13.16 -15.77
N ALA A 210 13.12 -13.35 -14.45
CA ALA A 210 11.95 -14.03 -13.91
C ALA A 210 10.65 -13.23 -14.12
N ALA A 211 10.69 -11.90 -14.00
CA ALA A 211 9.54 -11.04 -14.27
C ALA A 211 9.09 -11.16 -15.74
N LEU A 212 10.02 -11.02 -16.67
CA LEU A 212 9.74 -11.15 -18.11
C LEU A 212 9.24 -12.55 -18.46
N GLY A 213 9.86 -13.60 -17.91
CA GLY A 213 9.44 -14.99 -18.13
C GLY A 213 8.06 -15.29 -17.58
N TYR A 214 7.71 -14.74 -16.41
CA TYR A 214 6.40 -14.91 -15.80
C TYR A 214 5.30 -14.25 -16.65
N GLU A 215 5.50 -13.03 -17.11
CA GLU A 215 4.52 -12.32 -17.95
C GLU A 215 4.30 -13.02 -19.29
N LEU A 216 5.37 -13.51 -19.91
CA LEU A 216 5.28 -14.34 -21.11
C LEU A 216 4.46 -15.60 -20.85
N ALA A 217 4.77 -16.35 -19.79
CA ALA A 217 4.01 -17.55 -19.44
C ALA A 217 2.55 -17.24 -19.12
N GLN A 218 2.27 -16.17 -18.37
CA GLN A 218 0.90 -15.76 -18.06
C GLN A 218 0.12 -15.41 -19.33
N SER A 219 0.74 -14.72 -20.28
CA SER A 219 0.10 -14.37 -21.56
C SER A 219 -0.25 -15.62 -22.38
N MET A 220 0.62 -16.62 -22.35
CA MET A 220 0.39 -17.89 -23.06
C MET A 220 -0.81 -18.69 -22.53
N PHE A 221 -1.06 -18.64 -21.23
CA PHE A 221 -2.12 -19.44 -20.58
C PHE A 221 -3.45 -18.69 -20.38
N SER A 222 -3.43 -17.36 -20.43
CA SER A 222 -4.62 -16.54 -20.13
C SER A 222 -5.49 -16.23 -21.35
N GLN A 223 -4.96 -16.34 -22.57
CA GLN A 223 -5.65 -15.95 -23.78
C GLN A 223 -6.11 -17.14 -24.64
N LYS A 224 -7.32 -17.01 -25.21
CA LYS A 224 -7.89 -18.03 -26.13
C LYS A 224 -7.25 -18.00 -27.53
N LYS A 225 -6.56 -16.93 -27.86
CA LYS A 225 -5.89 -16.73 -29.15
C LYS A 225 -4.45 -16.32 -28.90
N ASN A 226 -3.53 -16.99 -29.55
CA ASN A 226 -2.11 -16.70 -29.46
C ASN A 226 -1.56 -16.40 -30.84
N VAL A 227 -0.71 -15.36 -30.93
CA VAL A 227 0.10 -15.05 -32.11
C VAL A 227 1.54 -15.39 -31.76
N VAL A 228 2.14 -16.31 -32.50
CA VAL A 228 3.55 -16.67 -32.30
C VAL A 228 4.40 -15.83 -33.25
N CYS A 229 5.39 -15.14 -32.72
CA CYS A 229 6.38 -14.38 -33.49
C CYS A 229 7.78 -14.94 -33.27
N GLU A 230 8.74 -14.55 -34.10
CA GLU A 230 10.08 -15.12 -34.09
C GLU A 230 10.86 -14.70 -32.85
N GLY A 231 10.81 -13.43 -32.46
CA GLY A 231 11.61 -12.88 -31.38
C GLY A 231 10.84 -11.94 -30.45
N VAL A 232 11.48 -11.61 -29.34
CA VAL A 232 10.93 -10.67 -28.33
C VAL A 232 10.74 -9.26 -28.94
N THR A 233 11.60 -8.85 -29.84
CA THR A 233 11.48 -7.57 -30.54
C THR A 233 10.18 -7.49 -31.36
N ASP A 234 9.83 -8.58 -32.05
CA ASP A 234 8.60 -8.65 -32.85
C ASP A 234 7.36 -8.56 -31.95
N MET A 235 7.42 -9.17 -30.78
CA MET A 235 6.36 -9.07 -29.77
C MET A 235 6.12 -7.61 -29.37
N PHE A 236 7.18 -6.86 -29.06
CA PHE A 236 7.04 -5.45 -28.70
C PHE A 236 6.50 -4.60 -29.85
N TYR A 237 6.99 -4.81 -31.08
CA TYR A 237 6.47 -4.09 -32.25
C TYR A 237 5.00 -4.41 -32.54
N LEU A 238 4.61 -5.66 -32.44
CA LEU A 238 3.23 -6.08 -32.69
C LEU A 238 2.27 -5.54 -31.62
N ASN A 239 2.69 -5.53 -30.34
CA ASN A 239 1.90 -4.92 -29.26
C ASN A 239 1.74 -3.42 -29.49
N ALA A 240 2.82 -2.69 -29.71
CA ALA A 240 2.78 -1.24 -29.94
C ALA A 240 1.97 -0.89 -31.19
N ALA A 241 2.10 -1.66 -32.27
CA ALA A 241 1.32 -1.47 -33.49
C ALA A 241 -0.18 -1.72 -33.27
N ASN A 242 -0.53 -2.74 -32.47
CA ASN A 242 -1.91 -3.06 -32.13
C ASN A 242 -2.55 -1.97 -31.26
N GLU A 243 -1.85 -1.46 -30.25
CA GLU A 243 -2.28 -0.33 -29.42
C GLU A 243 -2.47 0.95 -30.27
N GLY A 244 -1.48 1.29 -31.09
CA GLY A 244 -1.60 2.44 -31.99
C GLY A 244 -2.73 2.32 -33.01
N ALA A 245 -3.06 1.09 -33.46
CA ALA A 245 -4.21 0.85 -34.35
C ALA A 245 -5.54 1.04 -33.60
N ILE A 246 -5.63 0.62 -32.34
CA ILE A 246 -6.82 0.84 -31.49
C ILE A 246 -7.03 2.35 -31.31
N ASP A 247 -6.01 3.09 -30.93
CA ASP A 247 -6.07 4.53 -30.69
C ASP A 247 -6.44 5.33 -31.94
N ALA A 248 -5.96 4.89 -33.09
CA ALA A 248 -6.28 5.49 -34.39
C ALA A 248 -7.64 5.05 -34.98
N GLY A 249 -8.38 4.15 -34.31
CA GLY A 249 -9.61 3.56 -34.85
C GLY A 249 -9.39 2.73 -36.12
N ALA A 250 -8.17 2.25 -36.35
CA ALA A 250 -7.78 1.41 -37.48
C ALA A 250 -8.08 -0.08 -37.21
N PRO A 251 -8.03 -0.96 -38.20
CA PRO A 251 -8.15 -2.40 -37.98
C PRO A 251 -7.07 -2.92 -37.05
N TYR A 252 -7.45 -3.64 -35.99
CA TYR A 252 -6.58 -4.16 -34.95
C TYR A 252 -6.86 -5.65 -34.66
N LEU A 253 -5.97 -6.29 -33.90
CA LEU A 253 -6.14 -7.69 -33.52
C LEU A 253 -7.27 -7.82 -32.48
N LYS A 254 -8.45 -8.25 -32.93
CA LYS A 254 -9.62 -8.38 -32.05
C LYS A 254 -9.48 -9.50 -31.04
N GLY A 255 -9.86 -9.22 -29.80
CA GLY A 255 -9.92 -10.19 -28.70
C GLY A 255 -8.60 -10.33 -27.96
N THR A 256 -7.78 -9.29 -27.98
CA THR A 256 -6.50 -9.22 -27.23
C THR A 256 -5.72 -10.56 -27.26
N PRO A 257 -5.21 -11.00 -28.43
CA PRO A 257 -4.43 -12.22 -28.47
C PRO A 257 -3.13 -12.05 -27.69
N ALA A 258 -2.65 -13.11 -27.06
CA ALA A 258 -1.29 -13.12 -26.56
C ALA A 258 -0.32 -13.16 -27.73
N ILE A 259 0.67 -12.26 -27.76
CA ILE A 259 1.76 -12.27 -28.75
C ILE A 259 2.98 -12.91 -28.06
N ILE A 260 3.43 -14.04 -28.59
CA ILE A 260 4.39 -14.94 -27.95
C ILE A 260 5.62 -15.09 -28.82
N PRO A 261 6.83 -14.74 -28.35
CA PRO A 261 8.06 -15.02 -29.07
C PRO A 261 8.40 -16.51 -28.99
N ALA A 262 8.66 -17.15 -30.12
CA ALA A 262 9.06 -18.56 -30.18
C ALA A 262 10.52 -18.76 -29.71
N GLY A 263 11.31 -17.70 -29.63
CA GLY A 263 12.74 -17.73 -29.38
C GLY A 263 13.50 -18.01 -30.70
N ALA A 264 14.44 -17.16 -31.05
CA ALA A 264 15.38 -17.48 -32.11
C ALA A 264 16.28 -18.64 -31.63
N ALA A 265 16.39 -19.71 -32.41
CA ALA A 265 17.28 -20.83 -32.15
C ALA A 265 18.74 -20.37 -32.22
#